data_60129b45ebd29cb449a14fd28eb545fe
#
_entry.id   60129b45ebd29cb449a14fd28eb545fe
#
_cell.length_a   1.000
_cell.length_b   1.000
_cell.length_c   1.000
_cell.angle_alpha   90.00
_cell.angle_beta   90.00
_cell.angle_gamma   90.00
#
_symmetry.space_group_name_H-M   'P 1'
#
loop_
_entity.id
_entity.type
_entity.pdbx_description
1 polymer ?
#
loop_
_entity_poly.entity_id
_entity_poly.type
_entity_poly.pdbx_seq_one_letter_code
_entity_poly.pdbx_strand_id
1 'polypeptide(L)'
;MSRLIFCVFLLCSKMLFSQTETKEAFLNQVYKDFIPENYQFFYLKEPFIPKTPSSDFLLGELTLSQIDDYKKIIHAIEKRKKDSIIPSWNFQMLEKARKCSQDSLLPFSPTINHFIHTRKKMRDEERFKSPGTYIVTVKWYWSKKRRDREEGRVYNKCHELFYKPEKQECYSFSEPIFFEDNKVYLVFHSFFYSVGYVYIKENNIWRRGYEVYRKIS
;
A
#
# COMPACT_ATOMS: atom_id res chain seq x y z
N MET A 1 -14.23 -54.78 1.96
CA MET A 1 -14.50 -53.57 1.15
C MET A 1 -14.65 -52.27 1.98
N SER A 2 -15.22 -52.29 3.18
CA SER A 2 -15.45 -51.10 4.02
C SER A 2 -14.20 -50.29 4.42
N ARG A 3 -13.07 -50.97 4.71
CA ARG A 3 -11.81 -50.29 5.14
C ARG A 3 -11.09 -49.54 4.01
N LEU A 4 -11.23 -49.98 2.77
CA LEU A 4 -10.61 -49.32 1.62
C LEU A 4 -11.33 -47.99 1.28
N ILE A 5 -12.66 -48.00 1.40
CA ILE A 5 -13.50 -46.80 1.16
C ILE A 5 -13.20 -45.69 2.20
N PHE A 6 -12.96 -46.10 3.46
CA PHE A 6 -12.63 -45.15 4.53
C PHE A 6 -11.25 -44.52 4.34
N CYS A 7 -10.26 -45.26 3.87
CA CYS A 7 -8.93 -44.70 3.55
C CYS A 7 -8.96 -43.74 2.35
N VAL A 8 -9.76 -44.03 1.33
CA VAL A 8 -9.91 -43.16 0.17
C VAL A 8 -10.63 -41.85 0.57
N PHE A 9 -11.65 -41.93 1.44
CA PHE A 9 -12.34 -40.75 1.96
C PHE A 9 -11.41 -39.88 2.82
N LEU A 10 -10.54 -40.45 3.64
CA LEU A 10 -9.53 -39.75 4.44
C LEU A 10 -8.44 -39.12 3.58
N LEU A 11 -8.03 -39.73 2.48
CA LEU A 11 -7.07 -39.17 1.53
C LEU A 11 -7.69 -38.06 0.69
N CYS A 12 -8.94 -38.22 0.25
CA CYS A 12 -9.67 -37.15 -0.45
C CYS A 12 -9.95 -35.96 0.45
N SER A 13 -10.27 -36.17 1.73
CA SER A 13 -10.46 -35.05 2.67
C SER A 13 -9.19 -34.28 2.94
N LYS A 14 -8.03 -34.92 2.98
CA LYS A 14 -6.73 -34.21 3.09
C LYS A 14 -6.34 -33.46 1.82
N MET A 15 -6.73 -33.94 0.63
CA MET A 15 -6.50 -33.20 -0.62
C MET A 15 -7.44 -31.99 -0.78
N LEU A 16 -8.64 -32.01 -0.20
CA LEU A 16 -9.57 -30.90 -0.24
C LEU A 16 -9.18 -29.74 0.71
N PHE A 17 -8.29 -29.98 1.69
CA PHE A 17 -7.86 -28.95 2.65
C PHE A 17 -6.52 -28.29 2.32
N SER A 18 -5.84 -28.68 1.24
CA SER A 18 -4.74 -27.89 0.69
C SER A 18 -5.30 -26.79 -0.24
N GLN A 19 -6.17 -25.94 0.28
CA GLN A 19 -6.41 -24.65 -0.38
C GLN A 19 -5.10 -23.89 -0.32
N THR A 20 -4.42 -23.84 -1.46
CA THR A 20 -3.28 -22.93 -1.63
C THR A 20 -3.80 -21.55 -1.29
N GLU A 21 -3.36 -21.01 -0.16
CA GLU A 21 -3.79 -19.70 0.30
C GLU A 21 -3.48 -18.67 -0.78
N THR A 22 -4.49 -17.96 -1.22
CA THR A 22 -4.31 -16.97 -2.26
C THR A 22 -3.60 -15.74 -1.69
N LYS A 23 -2.85 -15.04 -2.53
CA LYS A 23 -2.17 -13.79 -2.16
C LYS A 23 -3.16 -12.73 -1.66
N GLU A 24 -4.40 -12.74 -2.16
CA GLU A 24 -5.48 -11.86 -1.73
C GLU A 24 -5.99 -12.21 -0.33
N ALA A 25 -6.16 -13.50 -0.02
CA ALA A 25 -6.54 -13.96 1.31
C ALA A 25 -5.48 -13.57 2.35
N PHE A 26 -4.20 -13.73 2.01
CA PHE A 26 -3.09 -13.26 2.83
C PHE A 26 -3.16 -11.73 3.03
N LEU A 27 -3.29 -10.94 1.95
CA LEU A 27 -3.33 -9.49 2.04
C LEU A 27 -4.52 -9.00 2.89
N ASN A 28 -5.69 -9.62 2.78
CA ASN A 28 -6.86 -9.29 3.60
C ASN A 28 -6.62 -9.47 5.12
N GLN A 29 -5.70 -10.33 5.52
CA GLN A 29 -5.33 -10.48 6.93
C GLN A 29 -4.33 -9.43 7.40
N VAL A 30 -3.38 -9.01 6.54
CA VAL A 30 -2.21 -8.25 6.99
C VAL A 30 -2.21 -6.76 6.60
N TYR A 31 -3.12 -6.30 5.70
CA TYR A 31 -3.11 -4.90 5.26
C TYR A 31 -3.24 -3.90 6.42
N LYS A 32 -3.92 -4.27 7.48
CA LYS A 32 -4.13 -3.44 8.69
C LYS A 32 -2.86 -3.08 9.43
N ASP A 33 -1.77 -3.81 9.21
CA ASP A 33 -0.46 -3.48 9.77
C ASP A 33 0.13 -2.18 9.18
N PHE A 34 -0.42 -1.71 8.05
CA PHE A 34 0.06 -0.56 7.29
C PHE A 34 -1.00 0.50 7.05
N ILE A 35 -2.27 0.08 6.99
CA ILE A 35 -3.40 0.91 6.61
C ILE A 35 -4.38 0.96 7.78
N PRO A 36 -4.84 2.15 8.19
CA PRO A 36 -5.77 2.29 9.30
C PRO A 36 -7.04 1.45 9.12
N GLU A 37 -7.40 0.69 10.16
CA GLU A 37 -8.58 -0.21 10.12
C GLU A 37 -9.90 0.56 9.99
N ASN A 38 -9.96 1.81 10.44
CA ASN A 38 -11.13 2.67 10.38
C ASN A 38 -11.45 3.16 8.96
N TYR A 39 -10.58 2.90 7.98
CA TYR A 39 -10.88 3.20 6.59
C TYR A 39 -11.99 2.28 6.08
N GLN A 40 -12.99 2.88 5.45
CA GLN A 40 -14.06 2.14 4.80
C GLN A 40 -13.52 1.36 3.59
N PHE A 41 -12.59 1.95 2.86
CA PHE A 41 -11.84 1.34 1.77
C PHE A 41 -10.51 2.06 1.58
N PHE A 42 -9.60 1.48 0.80
CA PHE A 42 -8.35 2.11 0.39
C PHE A 42 -8.04 1.82 -1.08
N TYR A 43 -7.24 2.68 -1.70
CA TYR A 43 -6.79 2.47 -3.08
C TYR A 43 -5.47 1.71 -3.11
N LEU A 44 -5.41 0.69 -3.96
CA LEU A 44 -4.28 -0.20 -4.09
C LEU A 44 -3.78 -0.21 -5.53
N LYS A 45 -2.47 -0.04 -5.71
CA LYS A 45 -1.78 -0.24 -6.99
C LYS A 45 -1.67 -1.72 -7.30
N GLU A 46 -1.50 -2.06 -8.57
CA GLU A 46 -1.10 -3.41 -8.95
C GLU A 46 0.18 -3.82 -8.22
N PRO A 47 0.33 -5.10 -7.88
CA PRO A 47 1.49 -5.55 -7.12
C PRO A 47 2.76 -5.44 -7.97
N PHE A 48 3.88 -5.30 -7.31
CA PHE A 48 5.19 -5.34 -7.96
C PHE A 48 5.99 -6.54 -7.46
N ILE A 49 6.92 -7.02 -8.25
CA ILE A 49 7.88 -8.03 -7.80
C ILE A 49 8.91 -7.31 -6.92
N PRO A 50 9.11 -7.73 -5.66
CA PRO A 50 10.05 -7.05 -4.78
C PRO A 50 11.47 -7.10 -5.35
N LYS A 51 12.22 -6.02 -5.13
CA LYS A 51 13.65 -6.03 -5.39
C LYS A 51 14.33 -6.91 -4.33
N THR A 52 15.40 -7.56 -4.73
CA THR A 52 16.27 -8.25 -3.79
C THR A 52 16.79 -7.22 -2.77
N PRO A 53 16.55 -7.41 -1.47
CA PRO A 53 17.07 -6.51 -0.47
C PRO A 53 18.60 -6.46 -0.58
N SER A 54 19.22 -5.27 -0.51
CA SER A 54 20.69 -5.18 -0.50
C SER A 54 21.20 -5.67 0.85
N SER A 55 22.27 -6.43 0.83
CA SER A 55 22.91 -7.02 2.02
C SER A 55 23.42 -5.98 3.03
N ASP A 56 23.54 -4.72 2.60
CA ASP A 56 24.28 -3.71 3.36
C ASP A 56 23.49 -3.09 4.52
N PHE A 57 22.16 -3.33 4.58
CA PHE A 57 21.30 -2.59 5.50
C PHE A 57 20.94 -3.31 6.79
N LEU A 58 20.93 -4.66 6.86
CA LEU A 58 20.40 -5.37 8.03
C LEU A 58 21.15 -6.64 8.47
N LEU A 59 22.15 -7.09 7.75
CA LEU A 59 22.86 -8.35 8.10
C LEU A 59 23.52 -8.34 9.47
N GLY A 60 23.80 -7.17 10.04
CA GLY A 60 24.37 -7.05 11.38
C GLY A 60 23.38 -7.27 12.54
N GLU A 61 22.07 -7.19 12.26
CA GLU A 61 21.01 -7.28 13.28
C GLU A 61 20.21 -8.59 13.19
N LEU A 62 20.41 -9.37 12.12
CA LEU A 62 19.65 -10.61 11.91
C LEU A 62 20.26 -11.80 12.68
N THR A 63 19.39 -12.61 13.27
CA THR A 63 19.78 -13.91 13.85
C THR A 63 20.16 -14.91 12.75
N LEU A 64 20.82 -16.00 13.11
CA LEU A 64 21.21 -17.04 12.14
C LEU A 64 20.01 -17.60 11.37
N SER A 65 18.87 -17.82 12.04
CA SER A 65 17.65 -18.29 11.38
C SER A 65 17.07 -17.26 10.40
N GLN A 66 17.15 -15.99 10.74
CA GLN A 66 16.70 -14.88 9.86
C GLN A 66 17.61 -14.71 8.64
N ILE A 67 18.91 -15.00 8.78
CA ILE A 67 19.86 -15.03 7.67
C ILE A 67 19.52 -16.17 6.69
N ASP A 68 19.12 -17.34 7.19
CA ASP A 68 18.67 -18.44 6.34
C ASP A 68 17.38 -18.11 5.59
N ASP A 69 16.41 -17.55 6.29
CA ASP A 69 15.18 -17.04 5.68
C ASP A 69 15.47 -15.99 4.60
N TYR A 70 16.40 -15.06 4.86
CA TYR A 70 16.83 -14.07 3.89
C TYR A 70 17.37 -14.70 2.57
N LYS A 71 18.18 -15.74 2.67
CA LYS A 71 18.67 -16.47 1.48
C LYS A 71 17.54 -17.13 0.70
N LYS A 72 16.57 -17.74 1.41
CA LYS A 72 15.38 -18.33 0.79
C LYS A 72 14.50 -17.29 0.10
N ILE A 73 14.33 -16.11 0.71
CA ILE A 73 13.61 -14.97 0.13
C ILE A 73 14.28 -14.52 -1.18
N ILE A 74 15.60 -14.34 -1.18
CA ILE A 74 16.34 -13.95 -2.40
C ILE A 74 16.11 -14.99 -3.50
N HIS A 75 16.30 -16.26 -3.19
CA HIS A 75 16.10 -17.34 -4.17
C HIS A 75 14.67 -17.34 -4.73
N ALA A 76 13.66 -17.19 -3.87
CA ALA A 76 12.27 -17.16 -4.28
C ALA A 76 11.93 -15.93 -5.16
N ILE A 77 12.50 -14.75 -4.84
CA ILE A 77 12.37 -13.54 -5.66
C ILE A 77 13.02 -13.76 -7.05
N GLU A 78 14.22 -14.33 -7.10
CA GLU A 78 14.91 -14.57 -8.36
C GLU A 78 14.18 -15.60 -9.22
N LYS A 79 13.65 -16.65 -8.61
CA LYS A 79 12.78 -17.61 -9.29
C LYS A 79 11.55 -16.92 -9.87
N ARG A 80 10.87 -16.09 -9.07
CA ARG A 80 9.66 -15.36 -9.48
C ARG A 80 9.93 -14.35 -10.61
N LYS A 81 11.12 -13.73 -10.64
CA LYS A 81 11.52 -12.81 -11.72
C LYS A 81 11.70 -13.51 -13.07
N LYS A 82 12.01 -14.78 -13.07
CA LYS A 82 12.13 -15.59 -14.30
C LYS A 82 10.76 -15.95 -14.88
N ASP A 83 9.73 -15.92 -14.07
CA ASP A 83 8.36 -16.13 -14.55
C ASP A 83 7.92 -14.88 -15.33
N SER A 84 7.55 -15.03 -16.59
CA SER A 84 7.10 -13.92 -17.45
C SER A 84 5.72 -13.38 -17.08
N ILE A 85 5.14 -13.82 -15.98
CA ILE A 85 3.79 -13.43 -15.56
C ILE A 85 3.83 -12.10 -14.84
N ILE A 86 3.12 -11.11 -15.37
CA ILE A 86 2.94 -9.80 -14.71
C ILE A 86 2.06 -10.01 -13.48
N PRO A 87 2.51 -9.61 -12.28
CA PRO A 87 1.70 -9.75 -11.08
C PRO A 87 0.48 -8.83 -11.13
N SER A 88 -0.67 -9.34 -10.71
CA SER A 88 -1.92 -8.58 -10.64
C SER A 88 -2.72 -9.00 -9.42
N TRP A 89 -3.53 -8.09 -8.85
CA TRP A 89 -4.50 -8.42 -7.81
C TRP A 89 -5.84 -8.83 -8.41
N ASN A 90 -6.48 -9.82 -7.80
CA ASN A 90 -7.91 -10.04 -8.00
C ASN A 90 -8.69 -9.15 -7.02
N PHE A 91 -9.05 -7.94 -7.46
CA PHE A 91 -9.76 -6.96 -6.63
C PHE A 91 -11.15 -7.42 -6.15
N GLN A 92 -11.75 -8.43 -6.78
CA GLN A 92 -13.01 -9.00 -6.29
C GLN A 92 -12.83 -9.83 -5.01
N MET A 93 -11.62 -10.32 -4.76
CA MET A 93 -11.28 -11.08 -3.55
C MET A 93 -10.71 -10.18 -2.43
N LEU A 94 -10.50 -8.91 -2.68
CA LEU A 94 -9.99 -7.95 -1.70
C LEU A 94 -11.14 -7.18 -1.06
N GLU A 95 -11.34 -7.35 0.25
CA GLU A 95 -12.51 -6.85 0.95
C GLU A 95 -12.62 -5.32 0.94
N LYS A 96 -11.52 -4.62 1.21
CA LYS A 96 -11.49 -3.16 1.34
C LYS A 96 -10.68 -2.46 0.25
N ALA A 97 -9.93 -3.20 -0.56
CA ALA A 97 -9.08 -2.59 -1.57
C ALA A 97 -9.87 -2.26 -2.85
N ARG A 98 -9.62 -1.09 -3.40
CA ARG A 98 -10.11 -0.65 -4.71
C ARG A 98 -8.91 -0.38 -5.60
N LYS A 99 -9.05 -0.67 -6.89
CA LYS A 99 -7.98 -0.41 -7.85
C LYS A 99 -7.65 1.08 -7.88
N CYS A 100 -6.37 1.41 -7.74
CA CYS A 100 -5.89 2.77 -7.89
C CYS A 100 -5.97 3.19 -9.36
N SER A 101 -6.65 4.30 -9.63
CA SER A 101 -6.60 4.99 -10.93
C SER A 101 -6.15 6.43 -10.70
N GLN A 102 -5.65 7.09 -11.75
CA GLN A 102 -5.27 8.50 -11.65
C GLN A 102 -6.44 9.39 -11.23
N ASP A 103 -7.67 9.04 -11.66
CA ASP A 103 -8.88 9.77 -11.31
C ASP A 103 -9.36 9.51 -9.87
N SER A 104 -8.81 8.49 -9.21
CA SER A 104 -9.21 8.10 -7.85
C SER A 104 -8.56 8.95 -6.78
N LEU A 105 -7.44 9.61 -7.10
CA LEU A 105 -6.65 10.34 -6.14
C LEU A 105 -6.94 11.83 -6.20
N LEU A 106 -7.02 12.41 -5.02
CA LEU A 106 -6.76 13.84 -4.90
C LEU A 106 -5.24 14.05 -5.01
N PRO A 107 -4.76 15.07 -5.75
CA PRO A 107 -3.35 15.40 -5.76
C PRO A 107 -2.86 15.61 -4.32
N PHE A 108 -1.80 14.92 -3.94
CA PHE A 108 -1.22 15.02 -2.60
C PHE A 108 -0.69 16.42 -2.30
N SER A 109 -0.19 17.10 -3.33
CA SER A 109 0.27 18.49 -3.21
C SER A 109 -0.61 19.39 -4.07
N PRO A 110 -1.54 20.13 -3.48
CA PRO A 110 -2.38 21.03 -4.22
C PRO A 110 -1.53 22.16 -4.84
N THR A 111 -1.76 22.41 -6.11
CA THR A 111 -1.09 23.51 -6.81
C THR A 111 -1.75 24.83 -6.43
N ILE A 112 -0.97 25.75 -5.87
CA ILE A 112 -1.42 27.11 -5.55
C ILE A 112 -1.13 28.01 -6.74
N ASN A 113 -2.18 28.56 -7.33
CA ASN A 113 -2.05 29.59 -8.36
C ASN A 113 -2.27 30.97 -7.76
N HIS A 114 -1.22 31.79 -7.79
CA HIS A 114 -1.28 33.15 -7.31
C HIS A 114 -1.66 34.10 -8.43
N PHE A 115 -2.80 34.80 -8.26
CA PHE A 115 -3.19 35.90 -9.13
C PHE A 115 -2.86 37.23 -8.47
N ILE A 116 -1.85 37.92 -8.99
CA ILE A 116 -1.50 39.29 -8.60
C ILE A 116 -2.25 40.23 -9.55
N HIS A 117 -2.96 41.21 -9.05
CA HIS A 117 -3.71 42.25 -9.80
C HIS A 117 -5.09 41.88 -10.34
N THR A 118 -5.81 40.92 -9.81
CA THR A 118 -7.21 40.81 -10.24
C THR A 118 -8.07 41.88 -9.56
N ARG A 119 -8.76 42.70 -10.36
CA ARG A 119 -9.81 43.59 -9.88
C ARG A 119 -11.12 42.85 -9.59
N LYS A 120 -11.30 41.67 -10.18
CA LYS A 120 -12.51 40.86 -10.05
C LYS A 120 -12.37 39.93 -8.85
N LYS A 121 -13.32 40.02 -7.92
CA LYS A 121 -13.45 39.09 -6.80
C LYS A 121 -13.97 37.78 -7.38
N MET A 122 -13.14 36.71 -7.34
CA MET A 122 -13.59 35.39 -7.73
C MET A 122 -14.55 34.83 -6.67
N ARG A 123 -15.58 34.14 -7.11
CA ARG A 123 -16.48 33.41 -6.23
C ARG A 123 -15.71 32.22 -5.64
N ASP A 124 -16.08 31.79 -4.42
CA ASP A 124 -15.40 30.65 -3.76
C ASP A 124 -15.50 29.37 -4.61
N GLU A 125 -16.62 29.16 -5.29
CA GLU A 125 -16.81 28.03 -6.22
C GLU A 125 -15.83 28.01 -7.39
N GLU A 126 -15.43 29.19 -7.89
CA GLU A 126 -14.43 29.27 -8.97
C GLU A 126 -13.01 29.00 -8.48
N ARG A 127 -12.75 29.19 -7.18
CA ARG A 127 -11.44 28.93 -6.56
C ARG A 127 -11.16 27.44 -6.37
N PHE A 128 -12.20 26.63 -6.30
CA PHE A 128 -12.13 25.21 -5.94
C PHE A 128 -12.65 24.27 -7.04
N LYS A 129 -12.58 24.70 -8.31
CA LYS A 129 -13.11 23.92 -9.45
C LYS A 129 -12.49 22.56 -9.64
N SER A 130 -11.24 22.39 -9.25
CA SER A 130 -10.50 21.15 -9.44
C SER A 130 -9.91 20.67 -8.13
N PRO A 131 -10.12 19.39 -7.74
CA PRO A 131 -9.46 18.83 -6.58
C PRO A 131 -7.95 19.01 -6.67
N GLY A 132 -7.33 19.47 -5.58
CA GLY A 132 -5.90 19.73 -5.49
C GLY A 132 -5.38 20.95 -6.23
N THR A 133 -6.25 21.72 -6.90
CA THR A 133 -5.89 23.01 -7.48
C THR A 133 -6.79 24.08 -6.91
N TYR A 134 -6.21 25.10 -6.33
CA TYR A 134 -6.95 26.26 -5.84
C TYR A 134 -6.25 27.57 -6.17
N ILE A 135 -7.06 28.62 -6.26
CA ILE A 135 -6.59 29.92 -6.67
C ILE A 135 -6.63 30.86 -5.47
N VAL A 136 -5.46 31.43 -5.12
CA VAL A 136 -5.34 32.48 -4.14
C VAL A 136 -5.22 33.84 -4.86
N THR A 137 -6.15 34.70 -4.63
CA THR A 137 -6.09 36.06 -5.16
C THR A 137 -5.44 36.98 -4.13
N VAL A 138 -4.24 37.44 -4.42
CA VAL A 138 -3.50 38.37 -3.57
C VAL A 138 -3.36 39.70 -4.27
N LYS A 139 -3.45 40.81 -3.50
CA LYS A 139 -3.21 42.15 -4.01
C LYS A 139 -1.74 42.51 -3.77
N TRP A 140 -1.11 43.14 -4.74
CA TRP A 140 0.32 43.49 -4.68
C TRP A 140 0.68 44.35 -3.45
N TYR A 141 -0.22 45.22 -3.00
CA TYR A 141 -0.03 46.09 -1.83
C TYR A 141 -0.29 45.41 -0.48
N TRP A 142 -0.66 44.14 -0.47
CA TRP A 142 -0.83 43.41 0.79
C TRP A 142 0.53 43.07 1.41
N SER A 143 0.62 43.27 2.74
CA SER A 143 1.77 42.81 3.51
C SER A 143 1.94 41.30 3.38
N LYS A 144 3.19 40.82 3.56
CA LYS A 144 3.50 39.37 3.57
C LYS A 144 2.55 38.62 4.52
N LYS A 145 2.41 39.11 5.77
CA LYS A 145 1.52 38.51 6.77
C LYS A 145 0.08 38.36 6.31
N ARG A 146 -0.42 39.33 5.52
CA ARG A 146 -1.79 39.26 4.99
C ARG A 146 -1.92 38.28 3.84
N ARG A 147 -0.91 38.16 2.99
CA ARG A 147 -0.85 37.16 1.91
C ARG A 147 -0.82 35.76 2.47
N ASP A 148 0.06 35.51 3.42
CA ASP A 148 0.22 34.21 4.09
C ASP A 148 -1.10 33.78 4.78
N ARG A 149 -1.80 34.73 5.40
CA ARG A 149 -3.13 34.47 6.03
C ARG A 149 -4.18 34.04 5.00
N GLU A 150 -4.25 34.76 3.88
CA GLU A 150 -5.24 34.46 2.83
C GLU A 150 -4.91 33.10 2.16
N GLU A 151 -3.65 32.83 1.93
CA GLU A 151 -3.18 31.54 1.42
C GLU A 151 -3.56 30.40 2.37
N GLY A 152 -3.28 30.54 3.66
CA GLY A 152 -3.67 29.56 4.68
C GLY A 152 -5.19 29.36 4.75
N ARG A 153 -5.97 30.44 4.62
CA ARG A 153 -7.44 30.35 4.60
C ARG A 153 -7.94 29.53 3.40
N VAL A 154 -7.39 29.80 2.22
CA VAL A 154 -7.76 29.09 0.99
C VAL A 154 -7.31 27.64 1.06
N TYR A 155 -6.09 27.38 1.58
CA TYR A 155 -5.59 26.05 1.80
C TYR A 155 -6.50 25.22 2.71
N ASN A 156 -6.85 25.77 3.88
CA ASN A 156 -7.72 25.09 4.84
C ASN A 156 -9.09 24.78 4.23
N LYS A 157 -9.66 25.73 3.49
CA LYS A 157 -10.94 25.52 2.81
C LYS A 157 -10.86 24.43 1.74
N CYS A 158 -9.77 24.41 0.97
CA CYS A 158 -9.52 23.34 0.00
C CYS A 158 -9.39 21.98 0.71
N HIS A 159 -8.65 21.95 1.81
CA HIS A 159 -8.47 20.74 2.61
C HIS A 159 -9.81 20.22 3.14
N GLU A 160 -10.66 21.06 3.73
CA GLU A 160 -11.99 20.67 4.20
C GLU A 160 -12.87 20.09 3.09
N LEU A 161 -12.83 20.67 1.89
CA LEU A 161 -13.68 20.27 0.77
C LEU A 161 -13.23 18.99 0.09
N PHE A 162 -11.93 18.80 -0.02
CA PHE A 162 -11.35 17.73 -0.85
C PHE A 162 -10.60 16.67 -0.06
N TYR A 163 -10.24 16.97 1.19
CA TYR A 163 -9.53 16.01 2.01
C TYR A 163 -10.45 14.84 2.40
N LYS A 164 -10.08 13.66 1.91
CA LYS A 164 -10.68 12.40 2.33
C LYS A 164 -9.52 11.44 2.60
N PRO A 165 -9.32 10.99 3.84
CA PRO A 165 -8.21 10.12 4.19
C PRO A 165 -8.05 8.94 3.25
N GLU A 166 -9.15 8.29 2.88
CA GLU A 166 -9.16 7.12 1.99
C GLU A 166 -8.71 7.45 0.55
N LYS A 167 -8.78 8.72 0.15
CA LYS A 167 -8.44 9.17 -1.20
C LYS A 167 -7.06 9.80 -1.33
N GLN A 168 -6.25 9.79 -0.27
CA GLN A 168 -4.98 10.53 -0.27
C GLN A 168 -3.83 9.78 -0.90
N GLU A 169 -3.85 8.47 -0.80
CA GLU A 169 -2.71 7.65 -1.20
C GLU A 169 -3.17 6.39 -1.92
N CYS A 170 -2.45 6.05 -2.99
CA CYS A 170 -2.49 4.71 -3.54
C CYS A 170 -1.42 3.88 -2.84
N TYR A 171 -1.84 3.00 -1.98
CA TYR A 171 -0.93 2.07 -1.34
C TYR A 171 -0.35 1.07 -2.33
N SER A 172 0.84 0.62 -2.06
CA SER A 172 1.54 -0.31 -2.93
C SER A 172 2.16 -1.44 -2.11
N PHE A 173 1.77 -2.65 -2.44
CA PHE A 173 2.38 -3.86 -1.88
C PHE A 173 3.08 -4.63 -2.97
N SER A 174 4.15 -5.31 -2.61
CA SER A 174 4.72 -6.32 -3.49
C SER A 174 3.77 -7.50 -3.64
N GLU A 175 3.96 -8.30 -4.66
CA GLU A 175 3.44 -9.66 -4.65
C GLU A 175 4.00 -10.39 -3.43
N PRO A 176 3.15 -11.07 -2.62
CA PRO A 176 3.63 -11.87 -1.51
C PRO A 176 4.51 -13.02 -2.00
N ILE A 177 5.69 -13.16 -1.44
CA ILE A 177 6.64 -14.22 -1.77
C ILE A 177 6.54 -15.30 -0.71
N PHE A 178 5.83 -16.38 -1.02
CA PHE A 178 5.75 -17.57 -0.18
C PHE A 178 7.05 -18.37 -0.35
N PHE A 179 7.88 -18.45 0.66
CA PHE A 179 9.17 -19.13 0.60
C PHE A 179 9.26 -20.36 1.52
N GLU A 180 8.31 -20.49 2.42
CA GLU A 180 8.00 -21.69 3.21
C GLU A 180 6.49 -21.80 3.38
N ASP A 181 5.97 -22.97 3.79
CA ASP A 181 4.53 -23.22 3.96
C ASP A 181 3.87 -22.26 4.96
N ASN A 182 4.64 -21.78 5.93
CA ASN A 182 4.18 -20.91 7.00
C ASN A 182 4.91 -19.55 7.02
N LYS A 183 5.63 -19.17 5.96
CA LYS A 183 6.36 -17.91 5.90
C LYS A 183 6.17 -17.19 4.57
N VAL A 184 5.89 -15.90 4.66
CA VAL A 184 5.68 -15.01 3.52
C VAL A 184 6.48 -13.74 3.70
N TYR A 185 7.19 -13.34 2.65
CA TYR A 185 7.80 -12.03 2.58
C TYR A 185 6.91 -11.05 1.82
N LEU A 186 6.66 -9.89 2.41
CA LEU A 186 5.85 -8.81 1.83
C LEU A 186 6.58 -7.47 1.96
N VAL A 187 6.61 -6.70 0.89
CA VAL A 187 7.12 -5.32 0.90
C VAL A 187 5.95 -4.35 0.76
N PHE A 188 5.92 -3.37 1.62
CA PHE A 188 5.01 -2.24 1.55
C PHE A 188 5.77 -0.98 1.12
N HIS A 189 5.18 -0.23 0.19
CA HIS A 189 5.65 1.09 -0.22
C HIS A 189 4.62 2.14 0.13
N SER A 190 5.04 3.14 0.88
CA SER A 190 4.34 4.41 1.00
C SER A 190 5.12 5.53 0.32
N PHE A 191 4.59 6.74 0.34
CA PHE A 191 5.26 7.91 -0.21
C PHE A 191 6.60 8.21 0.49
N PHE A 192 6.70 7.90 1.78
CA PHE A 192 7.86 8.26 2.62
C PHE A 192 8.83 7.12 2.86
N TYR A 193 8.40 5.88 2.75
CA TYR A 193 9.25 4.73 3.09
C TYR A 193 8.81 3.45 2.39
N SER A 194 9.75 2.54 2.34
CA SER A 194 9.51 1.15 1.93
C SER A 194 10.00 0.24 3.05
N VAL A 195 9.20 -0.75 3.38
CA VAL A 195 9.54 -1.71 4.42
C VAL A 195 9.16 -3.11 3.99
N GLY A 196 10.01 -4.08 4.28
CA GLY A 196 9.79 -5.49 4.01
C GLY A 196 9.76 -6.31 5.29
N TYR A 197 8.68 -7.06 5.49
CA TYR A 197 8.48 -7.94 6.62
C TYR A 197 8.36 -9.40 6.22
N VAL A 198 8.84 -10.28 7.07
CA VAL A 198 8.45 -11.68 7.07
C VAL A 198 7.23 -11.84 7.96
N TYR A 199 6.21 -12.47 7.41
CA TYR A 199 5.02 -12.90 8.12
C TYR A 199 5.12 -14.39 8.40
N ILE A 200 4.67 -14.78 9.57
CA ILE A 200 4.68 -16.17 10.05
C ILE A 200 3.24 -16.60 10.32
N LYS A 201 2.87 -17.77 9.80
CA LYS A 201 1.54 -18.33 10.01
C LYS A 201 1.51 -19.17 11.27
N GLU A 202 0.69 -18.74 12.22
CA GLU A 202 0.44 -19.46 13.47
C GLU A 202 -1.07 -19.68 13.63
N ASN A 203 -1.50 -20.91 13.84
CA ASN A 203 -2.92 -21.27 14.01
C ASN A 203 -3.82 -20.71 12.88
N ASN A 204 -3.35 -20.80 11.62
CA ASN A 204 -4.01 -20.25 10.42
C ASN A 204 -4.16 -18.73 10.38
N ILE A 205 -3.46 -17.99 11.23
CA ILE A 205 -3.45 -16.52 11.25
C ILE A 205 -2.04 -16.05 10.92
N TRP A 206 -1.93 -15.12 9.97
CA TRP A 206 -0.68 -14.47 9.62
C TRP A 206 -0.35 -13.37 10.62
N ARG A 207 0.84 -13.44 11.20
CA ARG A 207 1.36 -12.44 12.13
C ARG A 207 2.64 -11.85 11.58
N ARG A 208 2.82 -10.56 11.79
CA ARG A 208 4.07 -9.89 11.46
C ARG A 208 5.17 -10.43 12.36
N GLY A 209 6.19 -11.05 11.77
CA GLY A 209 7.36 -11.59 12.45
C GLY A 209 8.44 -10.54 12.60
N TYR A 210 9.30 -10.39 11.62
CA TYR A 210 10.45 -9.48 11.70
C TYR A 210 10.66 -8.71 10.39
N GLU A 211 11.34 -7.58 10.52
CA GLU A 211 11.70 -6.71 9.42
C GLU A 211 12.98 -7.22 8.73
N VAL A 212 12.98 -7.25 7.42
CA VAL A 212 14.13 -7.66 6.58
C VAL A 212 14.71 -6.48 5.82
N TYR A 213 13.90 -5.47 5.56
CA TYR A 213 14.26 -4.37 4.70
C TYR A 213 13.53 -3.09 5.09
N ARG A 214 14.29 -1.97 5.14
CA ARG A 214 13.72 -0.63 5.28
C ARG A 214 14.50 0.36 4.41
N LYS A 215 13.77 1.22 3.73
CA LYS A 215 14.33 2.37 3.02
C LYS A 215 13.46 3.58 3.28
N ILE A 216 14.07 4.68 3.68
CA ILE A 216 13.44 5.99 3.82
C ILE A 216 13.75 6.76 2.52
N SER A 217 12.70 7.35 1.93
CA SER A 217 12.79 8.10 0.66
C SER A 217 13.17 9.55 0.91
#